data_05772c128e15c4448b036a26b1f59e2c
#
_entry.id   05772c128e15c4448b036a26b1f59e2c
#
_cell.length_a   1.000
_cell.length_b   1.000
_cell.length_c   1.000
_cell.angle_alpha   90.00
_cell.angle_beta   90.00
_cell.angle_gamma   90.00
#
_symmetry.space_group_name_H-M   'P 1'
#
loop_
_entity.id
_entity.type
_entity.pdbx_description
1 polymer ?
#
loop_
_entity_poly.entity_id
_entity_poly.type
_entity_poly.pdbx_seq_one_letter_code
_entity_poly.pdbx_strand_id
1 'polypeptide(L)'
;MVADRKLSEAELFQVVGAGWKQHESEKRKKTFQEKLKGKPVFSMFLLFLIVLGCVFANVVANHDPSGFYLQNLNTPPGKEFIFGTDSLGRDIYSLIWYGGRVSLVIGLLGTAIITVIGVTYGCISGTAGPKVDSVLMRFTEMCGSIPTLLLILILSAVLQADDVISISVIIGITGWFALARIVRSEVRQIRNSDYVMYARLCGGSFGYVMYHHLIPNFVSAIMFVVISSISSCITMESTLSFLGLGLPADVISWGSMLSLANKALIMNTWWVIVIPGVFLVITLMCITSMGSFVRSEVNNHYSNL
;
A
#
# COMPACT_ATOMS: atom_id res chain seq x y z
N MET A 1 -11.99 31.31 27.59
CA MET A 1 -12.52 30.20 28.42
C MET A 1 -14.04 30.29 28.31
N VAL A 2 -14.62 29.71 27.24
CA VAL A 2 -16.08 29.59 27.08
C VAL A 2 -16.37 28.14 27.33
N ALA A 3 -16.98 27.86 28.48
CA ALA A 3 -17.36 26.54 28.92
C ALA A 3 -18.32 25.92 27.88
N ASP A 4 -18.10 24.66 27.53
CA ASP A 4 -19.05 23.81 26.86
C ASP A 4 -20.29 23.71 27.75
N ARG A 5 -21.27 24.57 27.52
CA ARG A 5 -22.56 24.54 28.17
C ARG A 5 -23.31 23.33 27.59
N LYS A 6 -23.28 22.21 28.27
CA LYS A 6 -24.19 21.10 27.96
C LYS A 6 -25.61 21.64 28.10
N LEU A 7 -26.29 21.79 26.95
CA LEU A 7 -27.74 22.12 26.96
C LEU A 7 -28.48 21.11 27.77
N SER A 8 -29.44 21.55 28.60
CA SER A 8 -30.31 20.65 29.33
C SER A 8 -31.25 19.95 28.34
N GLU A 9 -31.77 18.75 28.71
CA GLU A 9 -32.72 18.04 27.84
C GLU A 9 -33.95 18.90 27.49
N ALA A 10 -34.37 19.79 28.38
CA ALA A 10 -35.48 20.73 28.16
C ALA A 10 -35.15 21.79 27.09
N GLU A 11 -33.89 22.20 26.96
CA GLU A 11 -33.42 23.15 25.93
C GLU A 11 -33.24 22.49 24.55
N LEU A 12 -32.96 21.17 24.52
CA LEU A 12 -32.85 20.38 23.30
C LEU A 12 -34.16 20.16 22.54
N PHE A 13 -35.29 20.17 23.28
CA PHE A 13 -36.65 19.93 22.76
C PHE A 13 -37.53 21.19 22.76
N GLN A 14 -36.94 22.37 22.81
CA GLN A 14 -37.69 23.61 22.76
C GLN A 14 -38.31 23.83 21.38
N VAL A 15 -39.64 23.98 21.31
CA VAL A 15 -40.34 24.29 20.07
C VAL A 15 -39.98 25.68 19.62
N VAL A 16 -39.27 25.80 18.53
CA VAL A 16 -38.81 27.08 17.92
C VAL A 16 -39.83 27.58 16.91
N GLY A 17 -40.23 28.85 17.00
CA GLY A 17 -41.19 29.46 16.07
C GLY A 17 -40.58 29.75 14.72
N ALA A 18 -41.41 30.13 13.73
CA ALA A 18 -41.05 30.38 12.34
C ALA A 18 -39.96 31.45 12.10
N GLY A 19 -39.55 32.20 13.09
CA GLY A 19 -38.50 33.22 13.05
C GLY A 19 -37.14 32.77 13.65
N TRP A 20 -37.02 31.52 14.08
CA TRP A 20 -35.78 31.02 14.68
C TRP A 20 -34.66 30.91 13.66
N LYS A 21 -33.61 31.69 13.84
CA LYS A 21 -32.37 31.56 13.06
C LYS A 21 -31.44 30.65 13.83
N GLN A 22 -31.10 29.52 13.21
CA GLN A 22 -30.07 28.63 13.73
C GLN A 22 -28.78 29.45 13.91
N HIS A 23 -28.30 29.54 15.14
CA HIS A 23 -26.97 30.12 15.37
C HIS A 23 -25.98 29.22 14.64
N GLU A 24 -25.49 29.66 13.47
CA GLU A 24 -24.33 29.04 12.87
C GLU A 24 -23.19 29.14 13.89
N SER A 25 -22.86 28.01 14.49
CA SER A 25 -21.67 27.93 15.33
C SER A 25 -20.50 28.36 14.44
N GLU A 26 -19.91 29.52 14.73
CA GLU A 26 -18.70 29.97 14.04
C GLU A 26 -17.73 28.78 14.02
N LYS A 27 -17.50 28.22 12.83
CA LYS A 27 -16.53 27.13 12.65
C LYS A 27 -15.18 27.68 13.08
N ARG A 28 -14.83 27.47 14.34
CA ARG A 28 -13.53 27.85 14.90
C ARG A 28 -12.46 27.34 13.97
N LYS A 29 -11.68 28.24 13.38
CA LYS A 29 -10.56 27.88 12.53
C LYS A 29 -9.61 27.00 13.35
N LYS A 30 -9.63 25.71 13.10
CA LYS A 30 -8.74 24.75 13.79
C LYS A 30 -7.30 25.24 13.62
N THR A 31 -6.59 25.39 14.72
CA THR A 31 -5.17 25.74 14.74
C THR A 31 -4.37 24.68 13.97
N PHE A 32 -3.24 25.07 13.35
CA PHE A 32 -2.40 24.16 12.57
C PHE A 32 -2.03 22.89 13.34
N GLN A 33 -1.78 23.01 14.66
CA GLN A 33 -1.53 21.88 15.55
C GLN A 33 -2.77 20.95 15.73
N GLU A 34 -3.97 21.54 15.78
CA GLU A 34 -5.21 20.74 15.85
C GLU A 34 -5.51 20.01 14.54
N LYS A 35 -5.09 20.56 13.39
CA LYS A 35 -5.20 19.91 12.08
C LYS A 35 -4.21 18.75 11.91
N LEU A 36 -3.09 18.77 12.64
CA LEU A 36 -2.06 17.72 12.62
C LEU A 36 -2.33 16.62 13.65
N LYS A 37 -3.14 16.90 14.67
CA LYS A 37 -3.48 15.94 15.73
C LYS A 37 -4.25 14.75 15.14
N GLY A 38 -3.66 13.56 15.23
CA GLY A 38 -4.21 12.33 14.66
C GLY A 38 -3.71 11.94 13.25
N LYS A 39 -2.92 12.82 12.60
CA LYS A 39 -2.30 12.48 11.31
C LYS A 39 -0.92 11.83 11.52
N PRO A 40 -0.55 10.81 10.75
CA PRO A 40 0.77 10.18 10.85
C PRO A 40 1.85 11.01 10.15
N VAL A 41 1.99 12.29 10.56
CA VAL A 41 2.89 13.26 9.91
C VAL A 41 4.33 12.78 9.88
N PHE A 42 4.77 12.15 10.96
CA PHE A 42 6.12 11.59 11.05
C PHE A 42 6.34 10.48 10.01
N SER A 43 5.39 9.53 9.90
CA SER A 43 5.47 8.45 8.90
C SER A 43 5.41 8.99 7.47
N MET A 44 4.58 10.01 7.21
CA MET A 44 4.51 10.68 5.91
C MET A 44 5.83 11.36 5.54
N PHE A 45 6.41 12.10 6.48
CA PHE A 45 7.69 12.79 6.28
C PHE A 45 8.83 11.79 6.05
N LEU A 46 8.89 10.73 6.85
CA LEU A 46 9.92 9.71 6.75
C LEU A 46 9.82 8.93 5.42
N LEU A 47 8.60 8.54 5.03
CA LEU A 47 8.37 7.89 3.74
C LEU A 47 8.75 8.82 2.59
N PHE A 48 8.38 10.09 2.67
CA PHE A 48 8.76 11.09 1.67
C PHE A 48 10.29 11.18 1.52
N LEU A 49 11.04 11.22 2.63
CA LEU A 49 12.50 11.24 2.59
C LEU A 49 13.08 9.97 1.94
N ILE A 50 12.54 8.79 2.29
CA ILE A 50 12.99 7.52 1.70
C ILE A 50 12.72 7.49 0.20
N VAL A 51 11.51 7.84 -0.22
CA VAL A 51 11.15 7.89 -1.65
C VAL A 51 12.00 8.90 -2.40
N LEU A 52 12.22 10.09 -1.83
CA LEU A 52 13.06 11.11 -2.42
C LEU A 52 14.50 10.64 -2.56
N GLY A 53 15.07 10.01 -1.52
CA GLY A 53 16.40 9.41 -1.59
C GLY A 53 16.51 8.32 -2.67
N CYS A 54 15.49 7.46 -2.80
CA CYS A 54 15.44 6.44 -3.86
C CYS A 54 15.33 7.06 -5.25
N VAL A 55 14.49 8.09 -5.45
CA VAL A 55 14.34 8.77 -6.74
C VAL A 55 15.64 9.47 -7.15
N PHE A 56 16.28 10.15 -6.21
CA PHE A 56 17.55 10.85 -6.42
C PHE A 56 18.78 10.00 -6.03
N ALA A 57 18.69 8.67 -6.11
CA ALA A 57 19.76 7.76 -5.74
C ALA A 57 21.08 8.10 -6.44
N ASN A 58 21.04 8.56 -7.69
CA ASN A 58 22.23 8.96 -8.46
C ASN A 58 22.99 10.15 -7.84
N VAL A 59 22.32 10.98 -7.02
CA VAL A 59 22.91 12.16 -6.36
C VAL A 59 23.26 11.84 -4.91
N VAL A 60 22.45 10.99 -4.26
CA VAL A 60 22.59 10.63 -2.85
C VAL A 60 23.68 9.56 -2.64
N ALA A 61 23.84 8.64 -3.60
CA ALA A 61 24.87 7.61 -3.55
C ALA A 61 26.26 8.25 -3.56
N ASN A 62 27.14 7.77 -2.67
CA ASN A 62 28.53 8.25 -2.57
C ASN A 62 29.50 7.39 -3.38
N HIS A 63 29.08 6.18 -3.77
CA HIS A 63 29.87 5.25 -4.59
C HIS A 63 29.03 4.66 -5.74
N ASP A 64 29.71 4.12 -6.76
CA ASP A 64 29.02 3.40 -7.85
C ASP A 64 28.38 2.12 -7.29
N PRO A 65 27.06 1.94 -7.42
CA PRO A 65 26.35 0.75 -6.93
C PRO A 65 26.80 -0.54 -7.64
N SER A 66 27.37 -0.42 -8.86
CA SER A 66 27.94 -1.53 -9.63
C SER A 66 29.42 -1.77 -9.31
N GLY A 67 30.03 -0.91 -8.52
CA GLY A 67 31.47 -0.99 -8.18
C GLY A 67 31.74 -2.11 -7.17
N PHE A 68 32.77 -2.92 -7.46
CA PHE A 68 33.29 -3.96 -6.57
C PHE A 68 34.63 -3.50 -5.98
N TYR A 69 34.63 -3.09 -4.73
CA TYR A 69 35.82 -2.63 -4.01
C TYR A 69 36.50 -3.83 -3.34
N LEU A 70 37.24 -4.62 -4.14
CA LEU A 70 37.83 -5.90 -3.71
C LEU A 70 38.84 -5.77 -2.56
N GLN A 71 39.38 -4.58 -2.33
CA GLN A 71 40.27 -4.31 -1.18
C GLN A 71 39.50 -4.06 0.12
N ASN A 72 38.20 -3.80 0.01
CA ASN A 72 37.35 -3.39 1.13
C ASN A 72 36.16 -4.38 1.31
N LEU A 73 36.43 -5.68 1.25
CA LEU A 73 35.43 -6.72 1.49
C LEU A 73 35.01 -6.73 2.98
N ASN A 74 33.72 -6.77 3.24
CA ASN A 74 33.19 -6.84 4.62
C ASN A 74 33.72 -5.74 5.55
N THR A 75 33.99 -4.55 5.01
CA THR A 75 34.47 -3.41 5.80
C THR A 75 33.31 -2.87 6.65
N PRO A 76 33.51 -2.68 7.97
CA PRO A 76 32.48 -2.14 8.85
C PRO A 76 32.15 -0.68 8.52
N PRO A 77 30.96 -0.18 8.98
CA PRO A 77 30.58 1.21 8.84
C PRO A 77 31.68 2.18 9.29
N GLY A 78 32.02 3.15 8.44
CA GLY A 78 33.13 4.08 8.67
C GLY A 78 33.04 5.34 7.81
N LYS A 79 34.15 6.11 7.79
CA LYS A 79 34.18 7.40 7.06
C LYS A 79 34.12 7.24 5.54
N GLU A 80 34.74 6.21 5.01
CA GLU A 80 34.75 5.93 3.57
C GLU A 80 33.47 5.25 3.12
N PHE A 81 33.03 4.22 3.86
CA PHE A 81 31.79 3.50 3.62
C PHE A 81 30.84 3.71 4.80
N ILE A 82 29.87 4.61 4.63
CA ILE A 82 28.96 5.07 5.70
C ILE A 82 28.24 3.90 6.38
N PHE A 83 27.76 2.94 5.61
CA PHE A 83 27.06 1.73 6.10
C PHE A 83 27.91 0.46 5.95
N GLY A 84 29.20 0.61 5.61
CA GLY A 84 30.10 -0.49 5.35
C GLY A 84 29.88 -1.15 3.98
N THR A 85 30.60 -2.24 3.75
CA THR A 85 30.55 -3.01 2.49
C THR A 85 30.08 -4.44 2.74
N ASP A 86 29.59 -5.07 1.68
CA ASP A 86 29.17 -6.47 1.69
C ASP A 86 30.34 -7.44 1.36
N SER A 87 30.03 -8.72 1.27
CA SER A 87 31.00 -9.78 0.93
C SER A 87 31.56 -9.69 -0.51
N LEU A 88 31.02 -8.82 -1.35
CA LEU A 88 31.49 -8.52 -2.71
C LEU A 88 32.23 -7.18 -2.78
N GLY A 89 32.34 -6.47 -1.64
CA GLY A 89 32.93 -5.14 -1.57
C GLY A 89 32.02 -4.04 -2.11
N ARG A 90 30.70 -4.24 -2.20
CA ARG A 90 29.78 -3.20 -2.66
C ARG A 90 29.36 -2.30 -1.50
N ASP A 91 29.23 -1.00 -1.76
CA ASP A 91 28.84 0.00 -0.76
C ASP A 91 27.35 -0.12 -0.39
N ILE A 92 27.06 -0.49 0.85
CA ILE A 92 25.69 -0.69 1.33
C ILE A 92 24.87 0.59 1.31
N TYR A 93 25.48 1.76 1.58
CA TYR A 93 24.77 3.04 1.56
C TYR A 93 24.22 3.33 0.17
N SER A 94 25.05 3.21 -0.87
CA SER A 94 24.61 3.38 -2.27
C SER A 94 23.57 2.33 -2.67
N LEU A 95 23.79 1.07 -2.30
CA LEU A 95 22.89 -0.03 -2.63
C LEU A 95 21.47 0.16 -2.03
N ILE A 96 21.34 0.76 -0.84
CA ILE A 96 20.03 1.01 -0.21
C ILE A 96 19.16 1.91 -1.07
N TRP A 97 19.70 2.98 -1.61
CA TRP A 97 18.94 3.93 -2.41
C TRP A 97 18.55 3.36 -3.78
N TYR A 98 19.48 2.68 -4.43
CA TYR A 98 19.21 2.00 -5.71
C TYR A 98 18.27 0.80 -5.54
N GLY A 99 18.51 -0.03 -4.52
CA GLY A 99 17.66 -1.17 -4.22
C GLY A 99 16.25 -0.76 -3.79
N GLY A 100 16.14 0.33 -3.03
CA GLY A 100 14.83 0.89 -2.67
C GLY A 100 14.03 1.36 -3.87
N ARG A 101 14.67 1.91 -4.90
CA ARG A 101 14.01 2.28 -6.16
C ARG A 101 13.34 1.07 -6.80
N VAL A 102 14.04 -0.06 -6.88
CA VAL A 102 13.53 -1.31 -7.46
C VAL A 102 12.37 -1.86 -6.61
N SER A 103 12.56 -1.99 -5.30
CA SER A 103 11.51 -2.49 -4.40
C SER A 103 10.24 -1.63 -4.42
N LEU A 104 10.38 -0.29 -4.46
CA LEU A 104 9.23 0.62 -4.57
C LEU A 104 8.52 0.51 -5.92
N VAL A 105 9.26 0.36 -7.03
CA VAL A 105 8.67 0.16 -8.37
C VAL A 105 7.85 -1.13 -8.40
N ILE A 106 8.38 -2.24 -7.87
CA ILE A 106 7.64 -3.51 -7.79
C ILE A 106 6.38 -3.35 -6.92
N GLY A 107 6.50 -2.69 -5.78
CA GLY A 107 5.36 -2.39 -4.92
C GLY A 107 4.25 -1.63 -5.63
N LEU A 108 4.61 -0.59 -6.39
CA LEU A 108 3.65 0.24 -7.11
C LEU A 108 3.06 -0.47 -8.33
N LEU A 109 3.88 -1.10 -9.17
CA LEU A 109 3.41 -1.81 -10.37
C LEU A 109 2.53 -3.02 -9.99
N GLY A 110 2.98 -3.84 -9.03
CA GLY A 110 2.19 -4.96 -8.54
C GLY A 110 0.84 -4.52 -7.99
N THR A 111 0.82 -3.44 -7.17
CA THR A 111 -0.42 -2.88 -6.64
C THR A 111 -1.32 -2.30 -7.74
N ALA A 112 -0.77 -1.65 -8.75
CA ALA A 112 -1.57 -1.15 -9.87
C ALA A 112 -2.29 -2.31 -10.58
N ILE A 113 -1.61 -3.42 -10.84
CA ILE A 113 -2.18 -4.61 -11.47
C ILE A 113 -3.24 -5.24 -10.55
N ILE A 114 -2.94 -5.43 -9.25
CA ILE A 114 -3.90 -5.91 -8.25
C ILE A 114 -5.16 -5.06 -8.27
N THR A 115 -5.00 -3.73 -8.31
CA THR A 115 -6.12 -2.79 -8.27
C THR A 115 -6.96 -2.88 -9.52
N VAL A 116 -6.35 -2.85 -10.70
CA VAL A 116 -7.07 -2.95 -11.98
C VAL A 116 -7.86 -4.25 -12.06
N ILE A 117 -7.22 -5.40 -11.80
CA ILE A 117 -7.88 -6.71 -11.89
C ILE A 117 -8.93 -6.85 -10.78
N GLY A 118 -8.57 -6.53 -9.52
CA GLY A 118 -9.44 -6.70 -8.37
C GLY A 118 -10.70 -5.82 -8.44
N VAL A 119 -10.54 -4.56 -8.87
CA VAL A 119 -11.67 -3.64 -9.04
C VAL A 119 -12.57 -4.07 -10.19
N THR A 120 -12.02 -4.36 -11.36
CA THR A 120 -12.82 -4.77 -12.52
C THR A 120 -13.57 -6.08 -12.25
N TYR A 121 -12.88 -7.08 -11.73
CA TYR A 121 -13.49 -8.36 -11.38
C TYR A 121 -14.56 -8.24 -10.28
N GLY A 122 -14.25 -7.50 -9.22
CA GLY A 122 -15.18 -7.25 -8.12
C GLY A 122 -16.42 -6.48 -8.55
N CYS A 123 -16.27 -5.46 -9.41
CA CYS A 123 -17.40 -4.72 -9.98
C CYS A 123 -18.28 -5.61 -10.86
N ILE A 124 -17.70 -6.42 -11.74
CA ILE A 124 -18.44 -7.36 -12.59
C ILE A 124 -19.23 -8.33 -11.71
N SER A 125 -18.59 -8.95 -10.72
CA SER A 125 -19.24 -9.90 -9.81
C SER A 125 -20.33 -9.23 -8.96
N GLY A 126 -20.05 -8.04 -8.38
CA GLY A 126 -21.00 -7.31 -7.54
C GLY A 126 -22.24 -6.81 -8.24
N THR A 127 -22.15 -6.54 -9.56
CA THR A 127 -23.27 -6.10 -10.38
C THR A 127 -23.99 -7.24 -11.10
N ALA A 128 -23.36 -8.40 -11.21
CA ALA A 128 -23.92 -9.57 -11.88
C ALA A 128 -25.12 -10.17 -11.12
N GLY A 129 -25.87 -11.03 -11.85
CA GLY A 129 -26.93 -11.86 -11.25
C GLY A 129 -26.34 -12.98 -10.38
N PRO A 130 -27.20 -13.62 -9.53
CA PRO A 130 -26.73 -14.59 -8.53
C PRO A 130 -25.93 -15.76 -9.10
N LYS A 131 -26.27 -16.24 -10.27
CA LYS A 131 -25.59 -17.37 -10.93
C LYS A 131 -24.16 -17.00 -11.36
N VAL A 132 -24.01 -15.87 -12.05
CA VAL A 132 -22.70 -15.39 -12.55
C VAL A 132 -21.81 -15.01 -11.37
N ASP A 133 -22.33 -14.29 -10.40
CA ASP A 133 -21.61 -13.94 -9.17
C ASP A 133 -21.10 -15.20 -8.43
N SER A 134 -21.95 -16.23 -8.30
CA SER A 134 -21.54 -17.49 -7.64
C SER A 134 -20.38 -18.18 -8.39
N VAL A 135 -20.42 -18.23 -9.72
CA VAL A 135 -19.34 -18.83 -10.52
C VAL A 135 -18.04 -18.04 -10.36
N LEU A 136 -18.10 -16.70 -10.47
CA LEU A 136 -16.93 -15.85 -10.30
C LEU A 136 -16.32 -15.99 -8.90
N MET A 137 -17.14 -16.00 -7.84
CA MET A 137 -16.64 -16.16 -6.48
C MET A 137 -16.05 -17.53 -6.22
N ARG A 138 -16.63 -18.61 -6.75
CA ARG A 138 -16.05 -19.96 -6.68
C ARG A 138 -14.66 -20.01 -7.33
N PHE A 139 -14.51 -19.38 -8.51
CA PHE A 139 -13.20 -19.27 -9.14
C PHE A 139 -12.19 -18.53 -8.25
N THR A 140 -12.62 -17.40 -7.67
CA THR A 140 -11.77 -16.61 -6.75
C THR A 140 -11.38 -17.41 -5.49
N GLU A 141 -12.31 -18.21 -4.95
CA GLU A 141 -12.07 -19.08 -3.80
C GLU A 141 -11.10 -20.21 -4.15
N MET A 142 -11.26 -20.85 -5.30
CA MET A 142 -10.35 -21.91 -5.78
C MET A 142 -8.93 -21.39 -5.97
N CYS A 143 -8.75 -20.26 -6.66
CA CYS A 143 -7.44 -19.66 -6.84
C CYS A 143 -6.84 -19.17 -5.51
N GLY A 144 -7.66 -18.58 -4.65
CA GLY A 144 -7.23 -18.09 -3.34
C GLY A 144 -6.96 -19.16 -2.29
N SER A 145 -7.31 -20.44 -2.55
CA SER A 145 -6.97 -21.57 -1.68
C SER A 145 -5.50 -22.02 -1.82
N ILE A 146 -4.86 -21.65 -2.92
CA ILE A 146 -3.44 -21.93 -3.14
C ILE A 146 -2.62 -20.88 -2.38
N PRO A 147 -1.61 -21.29 -1.58
CA PRO A 147 -0.71 -20.34 -0.93
C PRO A 147 -0.06 -19.42 -1.96
N THR A 148 -0.25 -18.11 -1.81
CA THR A 148 0.19 -17.10 -2.79
C THR A 148 1.67 -17.23 -3.13
N LEU A 149 2.53 -17.48 -2.14
CA LEU A 149 3.96 -17.68 -2.36
C LEU A 149 4.23 -18.84 -3.32
N LEU A 150 3.56 -19.98 -3.14
CA LEU A 150 3.72 -21.14 -4.05
C LEU A 150 3.25 -20.81 -5.46
N LEU A 151 2.14 -20.09 -5.58
CA LEU A 151 1.62 -19.67 -6.89
C LEU A 151 2.62 -18.78 -7.62
N ILE A 152 3.21 -17.81 -6.91
CA ILE A 152 4.24 -16.93 -7.47
C ILE A 152 5.47 -17.74 -7.89
N LEU A 153 5.96 -18.64 -7.06
CA LEU A 153 7.13 -19.49 -7.37
C LEU A 153 6.92 -20.33 -8.62
N ILE A 154 5.74 -20.97 -8.74
CA ILE A 154 5.40 -21.78 -9.93
C ILE A 154 5.37 -20.87 -11.17
N LEU A 155 4.70 -19.73 -11.10
CA LEU A 155 4.60 -18.83 -12.24
C LEU A 155 5.95 -18.20 -12.61
N SER A 156 6.79 -17.83 -11.63
CA SER A 156 8.14 -17.32 -11.89
C SER A 156 9.01 -18.36 -12.58
N ALA A 157 8.93 -19.63 -12.17
CA ALA A 157 9.68 -20.70 -12.78
C ALA A 157 9.19 -21.03 -14.19
N VAL A 158 7.88 -21.06 -14.44
CA VAL A 158 7.28 -21.36 -15.75
C VAL A 158 7.52 -20.24 -16.75
N LEU A 159 7.40 -18.99 -16.31
CA LEU A 159 7.56 -17.81 -17.16
C LEU A 159 9.03 -17.34 -17.26
N GLN A 160 9.94 -17.98 -16.52
CA GLN A 160 11.36 -17.60 -16.45
C GLN A 160 11.52 -16.11 -16.13
N ALA A 161 10.77 -15.65 -15.11
CA ALA A 161 10.73 -14.24 -14.74
C ALA A 161 12.07 -13.82 -14.10
N ASP A 162 12.83 -13.02 -14.79
CA ASP A 162 14.18 -12.57 -14.43
C ASP A 162 14.31 -11.03 -14.38
N ASP A 163 13.21 -10.30 -14.57
CA ASP A 163 13.20 -8.84 -14.56
C ASP A 163 12.17 -8.25 -13.62
N VAL A 164 12.32 -6.96 -13.30
CA VAL A 164 11.46 -6.20 -12.37
C VAL A 164 10.00 -6.19 -12.82
N ILE A 165 9.76 -6.09 -14.14
CA ILE A 165 8.40 -6.02 -14.68
C ILE A 165 7.72 -7.39 -14.56
N SER A 166 8.38 -8.47 -14.97
CA SER A 166 7.84 -9.83 -14.91
C SER A 166 7.48 -10.23 -13.47
N ILE A 167 8.36 -9.96 -12.50
CA ILE A 167 8.09 -10.22 -11.08
C ILE A 167 6.89 -9.36 -10.61
N SER A 168 6.83 -8.08 -10.97
CA SER A 168 5.69 -7.21 -10.61
C SER A 168 4.37 -7.71 -11.18
N VAL A 169 4.37 -8.18 -12.43
CA VAL A 169 3.19 -8.75 -13.10
C VAL A 169 2.73 -10.01 -12.39
N ILE A 170 3.65 -10.93 -12.08
CA ILE A 170 3.32 -12.19 -11.39
C ILE A 170 2.74 -11.91 -10.00
N ILE A 171 3.36 -11.02 -9.21
CA ILE A 171 2.82 -10.62 -7.91
C ILE A 171 1.43 -9.98 -8.08
N GLY A 172 1.26 -9.14 -9.10
CA GLY A 172 -0.01 -8.47 -9.39
C GLY A 172 -1.14 -9.43 -9.75
N ILE A 173 -0.90 -10.38 -10.65
CA ILE A 173 -1.91 -11.35 -11.10
C ILE A 173 -2.20 -12.46 -10.08
N THR A 174 -1.42 -12.56 -9.02
CA THR A 174 -1.64 -13.53 -7.93
C THR A 174 -2.21 -12.88 -6.66
N GLY A 175 -2.19 -11.55 -6.56
CA GLY A 175 -2.59 -10.83 -5.34
C GLY A 175 -3.99 -10.23 -5.33
N TRP A 176 -4.73 -10.24 -6.44
CA TRP A 176 -6.00 -9.49 -6.61
C TRP A 176 -7.23 -10.13 -5.93
N PHE A 177 -7.18 -11.39 -5.53
CA PHE A 177 -8.35 -12.14 -5.04
C PHE A 177 -9.02 -11.49 -3.82
N ALA A 178 -8.22 -11.02 -2.86
CA ALA A 178 -8.74 -10.37 -1.66
C ALA A 178 -9.44 -9.05 -1.98
N LEU A 179 -8.83 -8.22 -2.84
CA LEU A 179 -9.41 -6.94 -3.25
C LEU A 179 -10.71 -7.15 -4.03
N ALA A 180 -10.77 -8.13 -4.95
CA ALA A 180 -11.99 -8.43 -5.71
C ALA A 180 -13.18 -8.77 -4.81
N ARG A 181 -12.96 -9.56 -3.74
CA ARG A 181 -14.02 -9.89 -2.76
C ARG A 181 -14.52 -8.68 -2.00
N ILE A 182 -13.62 -7.78 -1.62
CA ILE A 182 -13.97 -6.55 -0.92
C ILE A 182 -14.75 -5.63 -1.85
N VAL A 183 -14.25 -5.37 -3.06
CA VAL A 183 -14.94 -4.54 -4.07
C VAL A 183 -16.33 -5.09 -4.38
N ARG A 184 -16.45 -6.41 -4.58
CA ARG A 184 -17.76 -7.04 -4.78
C ARG A 184 -18.71 -6.78 -3.62
N SER A 185 -18.25 -6.89 -2.38
CA SER A 185 -19.08 -6.65 -1.19
C SER A 185 -19.57 -5.21 -1.15
N GLU A 186 -18.67 -4.25 -1.34
CA GLU A 186 -19.00 -2.82 -1.38
C GLU A 186 -19.97 -2.48 -2.51
N VAL A 187 -19.70 -2.96 -3.72
CA VAL A 187 -20.58 -2.75 -4.89
C VAL A 187 -21.98 -3.29 -4.63
N ARG A 188 -22.12 -4.46 -4.00
CA ARG A 188 -23.43 -5.03 -3.66
C ARG A 188 -24.18 -4.19 -2.63
N GLN A 189 -23.47 -3.71 -1.61
CA GLN A 189 -24.06 -2.86 -0.58
C GLN A 189 -24.56 -1.55 -1.20
N ILE A 190 -23.73 -0.86 -1.97
CA ILE A 190 -24.07 0.41 -2.61
C ILE A 190 -25.17 0.23 -3.64
N ARG A 191 -25.13 -0.84 -4.45
CA ARG A 191 -26.16 -1.15 -5.46
C ARG A 191 -27.56 -1.24 -4.87
N ASN A 192 -27.67 -1.71 -3.63
CA ASN A 192 -28.96 -1.89 -2.92
C ASN A 192 -29.37 -0.67 -2.11
N SER A 193 -28.63 0.43 -2.16
CA SER A 193 -28.98 1.67 -1.46
C SER A 193 -30.12 2.43 -2.16
N ASP A 194 -30.89 3.16 -1.36
CA ASP A 194 -32.07 3.88 -1.84
C ASP A 194 -31.74 4.88 -2.96
N TYR A 195 -30.65 5.63 -2.82
CA TYR A 195 -30.26 6.63 -3.81
C TYR A 195 -29.87 6.01 -5.18
N VAL A 196 -29.30 4.79 -5.19
CA VAL A 196 -29.02 4.05 -6.43
C VAL A 196 -30.32 3.53 -7.03
N MET A 197 -31.25 3.07 -6.19
CA MET A 197 -32.57 2.62 -6.64
C MET A 197 -33.35 3.78 -7.28
N TYR A 198 -33.37 4.95 -6.65
CA TYR A 198 -33.98 6.16 -7.22
C TYR A 198 -33.33 6.58 -8.54
N ALA A 199 -32.00 6.57 -8.62
CA ALA A 199 -31.30 6.89 -9.86
C ALA A 199 -31.72 5.97 -11.04
N ARG A 200 -31.94 4.68 -10.77
CA ARG A 200 -32.44 3.71 -11.76
C ARG A 200 -33.90 3.96 -12.13
N LEU A 201 -34.77 4.26 -11.17
CA LEU A 201 -36.17 4.60 -11.42
C LEU A 201 -36.30 5.85 -12.27
N CYS A 202 -35.40 6.82 -12.15
CA CYS A 202 -35.33 8.01 -12.99
C CYS A 202 -34.70 7.74 -14.38
N GLY A 203 -34.46 6.47 -14.76
CA GLY A 203 -33.92 6.09 -16.07
C GLY A 203 -32.39 6.12 -16.18
N GLY A 204 -31.68 6.19 -15.08
CA GLY A 204 -30.21 6.15 -15.07
C GLY A 204 -29.69 4.85 -15.67
N SER A 205 -28.85 4.95 -16.73
CA SER A 205 -28.19 3.79 -17.33
C SER A 205 -27.21 3.12 -16.38
N PHE A 206 -26.88 1.85 -16.64
CA PHE A 206 -25.90 1.11 -15.84
C PHE A 206 -24.55 1.85 -15.73
N GLY A 207 -24.04 2.38 -16.84
CA GLY A 207 -22.78 3.14 -16.86
C GLY A 207 -22.86 4.42 -16.05
N TYR A 208 -24.01 5.13 -16.11
CA TYR A 208 -24.23 6.33 -15.31
C TYR A 208 -24.19 6.02 -13.80
N VAL A 209 -24.94 5.00 -13.37
CA VAL A 209 -24.99 4.57 -11.97
C VAL A 209 -23.60 4.11 -11.50
N MET A 210 -22.87 3.35 -12.33
CA MET A 210 -21.52 2.89 -12.02
C MET A 210 -20.58 4.07 -11.78
N TYR A 211 -20.52 5.01 -12.73
CA TYR A 211 -19.52 6.08 -12.70
C TYR A 211 -19.85 7.18 -11.68
N HIS A 212 -21.15 7.55 -11.53
CA HIS A 212 -21.53 8.66 -10.67
C HIS A 212 -21.88 8.25 -9.23
N HIS A 213 -22.25 7.01 -9.00
CA HIS A 213 -22.69 6.56 -7.69
C HIS A 213 -21.83 5.45 -7.09
N LEU A 214 -21.51 4.38 -7.85
CA LEU A 214 -20.78 3.26 -7.28
C LEU A 214 -19.27 3.59 -7.10
N ILE A 215 -18.59 3.97 -8.18
CA ILE A 215 -17.13 4.20 -8.13
C ILE A 215 -16.73 5.21 -7.06
N PRO A 216 -17.31 6.43 -6.97
CA PRO A 216 -16.88 7.40 -5.96
C PRO A 216 -17.04 6.90 -4.52
N ASN A 217 -18.08 6.12 -4.26
CA ASN A 217 -18.37 5.62 -2.92
C ASN A 217 -17.45 4.46 -2.53
N PHE A 218 -17.26 3.45 -3.37
CA PHE A 218 -16.42 2.31 -2.99
C PHE A 218 -14.91 2.61 -3.03
N VAL A 219 -14.45 3.56 -3.86
CA VAL A 219 -13.02 3.93 -3.91
C VAL A 219 -12.51 4.30 -2.52
N SER A 220 -13.26 5.09 -1.77
CA SER A 220 -12.89 5.44 -0.40
C SER A 220 -12.76 4.22 0.50
N ALA A 221 -13.70 3.26 0.40
CA ALA A 221 -13.70 2.04 1.20
C ALA A 221 -12.51 1.12 0.90
N ILE A 222 -12.12 1.00 -0.38
CA ILE A 222 -11.00 0.13 -0.78
C ILE A 222 -9.62 0.77 -0.67
N MET A 223 -9.53 2.10 -0.49
CA MET A 223 -8.25 2.83 -0.49
C MET A 223 -7.24 2.25 0.52
N PHE A 224 -7.71 1.88 1.71
CA PHE A 224 -6.86 1.22 2.71
C PHE A 224 -6.24 -0.08 2.16
N VAL A 225 -7.03 -0.89 1.46
CA VAL A 225 -6.59 -2.19 0.93
C VAL A 225 -5.58 -1.98 -0.19
N VAL A 226 -5.82 -0.99 -1.06
CA VAL A 226 -4.90 -0.62 -2.15
C VAL A 226 -3.55 -0.15 -1.58
N ILE A 227 -3.55 0.74 -0.58
CA ILE A 227 -2.31 1.19 0.06
C ILE A 227 -1.59 0.01 0.74
N SER A 228 -2.32 -0.86 1.44
CA SER A 228 -1.74 -2.04 2.08
C SER A 228 -1.18 -3.04 1.07
N SER A 229 -1.72 -3.11 -0.15
CA SER A 229 -1.19 -3.96 -1.21
C SER A 229 0.22 -3.56 -1.64
N ILE A 230 0.60 -2.27 -1.54
CA ILE A 230 1.98 -1.83 -1.80
C ILE A 230 2.95 -2.54 -0.84
N SER A 231 2.64 -2.51 0.46
CA SER A 231 3.45 -3.21 1.47
C SER A 231 3.50 -4.72 1.22
N SER A 232 2.37 -5.32 0.83
CA SER A 232 2.30 -6.76 0.53
C SER A 232 3.15 -7.13 -0.68
N CYS A 233 3.14 -6.34 -1.75
CA CYS A 233 3.96 -6.57 -2.95
C CYS A 233 5.45 -6.46 -2.63
N ILE A 234 5.87 -5.41 -1.89
CA ILE A 234 7.28 -5.24 -1.46
C ILE A 234 7.72 -6.42 -0.58
N THR A 235 6.88 -6.82 0.38
CA THR A 235 7.18 -7.96 1.26
C THR A 235 7.32 -9.25 0.46
N MET A 236 6.44 -9.47 -0.51
CA MET A 236 6.47 -10.69 -1.34
C MET A 236 7.73 -10.74 -2.22
N GLU A 237 8.09 -9.63 -2.88
CA GLU A 237 9.35 -9.52 -3.63
C GLU A 237 10.54 -9.77 -2.71
N SER A 238 10.59 -9.12 -1.55
CA SER A 238 11.70 -9.27 -0.62
C SER A 238 11.82 -10.70 -0.09
N THR A 239 10.70 -11.38 0.11
CA THR A 239 10.69 -12.80 0.52
C THR A 239 11.24 -13.71 -0.59
N LEU A 240 10.81 -13.50 -1.85
CA LEU A 240 11.31 -14.26 -2.99
C LEU A 240 12.81 -14.05 -3.19
N SER A 241 13.25 -12.81 -3.18
CA SER A 241 14.65 -12.44 -3.34
C SER A 241 15.52 -12.96 -2.20
N PHE A 242 15.02 -12.90 -0.95
CA PHE A 242 15.70 -13.47 0.23
C PHE A 242 15.89 -15.01 0.10
N LEU A 243 14.90 -15.71 -0.47
CA LEU A 243 14.99 -17.14 -0.75
C LEU A 243 15.90 -17.47 -1.95
N GLY A 244 16.41 -16.46 -2.66
CA GLY A 244 17.21 -16.65 -3.87
C GLY A 244 16.40 -17.03 -5.11
N LEU A 245 15.08 -16.82 -5.07
CA LEU A 245 14.11 -17.21 -6.11
C LEU A 245 13.41 -15.99 -6.74
N GLY A 246 13.89 -14.78 -6.41
CA GLY A 246 13.37 -13.52 -6.91
C GLY A 246 14.18 -12.97 -8.09
N LEU A 247 14.57 -11.70 -7.96
CA LEU A 247 15.35 -11.01 -8.98
C LEU A 247 16.76 -11.60 -9.15
N PRO A 248 17.34 -11.54 -10.34
CA PRO A 248 18.70 -11.98 -10.59
C PRO A 248 19.71 -11.12 -9.80
N ALA A 249 20.94 -11.65 -9.63
CA ALA A 249 21.94 -11.08 -8.73
C ALA A 249 22.46 -9.69 -9.15
N ASP A 250 22.29 -9.32 -10.40
CA ASP A 250 22.64 -8.00 -10.95
C ASP A 250 21.57 -6.94 -10.68
N VAL A 251 20.33 -7.35 -10.36
CA VAL A 251 19.26 -6.43 -9.99
C VAL A 251 19.22 -6.27 -8.47
N ILE A 252 19.59 -5.08 -8.03
CA ILE A 252 19.65 -4.76 -6.59
C ILE A 252 18.26 -4.34 -6.11
N SER A 253 17.75 -5.04 -5.08
CA SER A 253 16.57 -4.67 -4.30
C SER A 253 16.87 -4.79 -2.81
N TRP A 254 16.04 -4.26 -1.93
CA TRP A 254 16.19 -4.51 -0.49
C TRP A 254 16.12 -6.01 -0.17
N GLY A 255 15.28 -6.75 -0.88
CA GLY A 255 15.18 -8.21 -0.74
C GLY A 255 16.45 -8.93 -1.16
N SER A 256 17.02 -8.57 -2.32
CA SER A 256 18.28 -9.18 -2.80
C SER A 256 19.46 -8.85 -1.89
N MET A 257 19.49 -7.68 -1.25
CA MET A 257 20.50 -7.38 -0.22
C MET A 257 20.36 -8.31 0.99
N LEU A 258 19.14 -8.61 1.43
CA LEU A 258 18.88 -9.52 2.54
C LEU A 258 19.23 -10.98 2.20
N SER A 259 19.29 -11.38 0.95
CA SER A 259 19.70 -12.74 0.54
C SER A 259 21.14 -13.10 0.98
N LEU A 260 21.96 -12.09 1.21
CA LEU A 260 23.33 -12.27 1.72
C LEU A 260 23.39 -12.57 3.23
N ALA A 261 22.24 -12.63 3.92
CA ALA A 261 22.16 -12.79 5.37
C ALA A 261 22.91 -14.01 5.90
N ASN A 262 22.82 -15.15 5.23
CA ASN A 262 23.52 -16.36 5.65
C ASN A 262 25.05 -16.18 5.67
N LYS A 263 25.59 -15.54 4.62
CA LYS A 263 27.04 -15.24 4.57
C LYS A 263 27.43 -14.22 5.63
N ALA A 264 26.61 -13.20 5.80
CA ALA A 264 26.83 -12.12 6.74
C ALA A 264 26.82 -12.61 8.20
N LEU A 265 25.96 -13.56 8.56
CA LEU A 265 25.93 -14.19 9.88
C LEU A 265 27.22 -14.99 10.16
N ILE A 266 27.70 -15.76 9.19
CA ILE A 266 28.93 -16.54 9.31
C ILE A 266 30.14 -15.63 9.48
N MET A 267 30.16 -14.49 8.74
CA MET A 267 31.26 -13.52 8.74
C MET A 267 31.15 -12.45 9.84
N ASN A 268 30.10 -12.49 10.68
CA ASN A 268 29.80 -11.51 11.72
C ASN A 268 29.68 -10.06 11.18
N THR A 269 29.14 -9.90 9.97
CA THR A 269 28.91 -8.62 9.29
C THR A 269 27.45 -8.16 9.43
N TRP A 270 27.04 -7.89 10.68
CA TRP A 270 25.65 -7.58 11.03
C TRP A 270 25.04 -6.41 10.21
N TRP A 271 25.83 -5.43 9.81
CA TRP A 271 25.37 -4.26 9.05
C TRP A 271 24.79 -4.60 7.69
N VAL A 272 25.28 -5.68 7.05
CA VAL A 272 24.79 -6.18 5.76
C VAL A 272 23.33 -6.61 5.82
N ILE A 273 22.87 -7.05 7.01
CA ILE A 273 21.50 -7.53 7.23
C ILE A 273 20.63 -6.45 7.88
N VAL A 274 21.14 -5.87 8.98
CA VAL A 274 20.35 -4.98 9.84
C VAL A 274 19.98 -3.71 9.09
N ILE A 275 20.92 -3.11 8.37
CA ILE A 275 20.67 -1.82 7.72
C ILE A 275 19.62 -1.93 6.61
N PRO A 276 19.70 -2.83 5.60
CA PRO A 276 18.62 -3.00 4.62
C PRO A 276 17.30 -3.43 5.25
N GLY A 277 17.36 -4.32 6.27
CA GLY A 277 16.18 -4.75 7.00
C GLY A 277 15.45 -3.61 7.71
N VAL A 278 16.18 -2.70 8.33
CA VAL A 278 15.61 -1.52 8.99
C VAL A 278 14.94 -0.58 7.95
N PHE A 279 15.58 -0.32 6.81
CA PHE A 279 14.99 0.50 5.75
C PHE A 279 13.71 -0.14 5.20
N LEU A 280 13.72 -1.45 4.96
CA LEU A 280 12.53 -2.19 4.54
C LEU A 280 11.40 -2.07 5.56
N VAL A 281 11.68 -2.40 6.84
CA VAL A 281 10.66 -2.37 7.91
C VAL A 281 10.10 -0.96 8.11
N ILE A 282 10.94 0.06 8.17
CA ILE A 282 10.49 1.45 8.31
C ILE A 282 9.57 1.84 7.15
N THR A 283 9.94 1.50 5.91
CA THR A 283 9.12 1.80 4.74
C THR A 283 7.75 1.12 4.82
N LEU A 284 7.71 -0.17 5.16
CA LEU A 284 6.46 -0.92 5.33
C LEU A 284 5.59 -0.35 6.45
N MET A 285 6.19 0.03 7.59
CA MET A 285 5.47 0.68 8.70
C MET A 285 4.90 2.03 8.30
N CYS A 286 5.65 2.84 7.56
CA CYS A 286 5.16 4.14 7.08
C CYS A 286 3.98 3.98 6.10
N ILE A 287 4.07 3.06 5.13
CA ILE A 287 2.99 2.79 4.18
C ILE A 287 1.74 2.29 4.91
N THR A 288 1.89 1.34 5.84
CA THR A 288 0.78 0.79 6.63
C THR A 288 0.12 1.85 7.51
N SER A 289 0.93 2.73 8.13
CA SER A 289 0.44 3.86 8.92
C SER A 289 -0.39 4.84 8.08
N MET A 290 0.04 5.12 6.84
CA MET A 290 -0.74 5.94 5.90
C MET A 290 -2.06 5.26 5.52
N GLY A 291 -2.04 3.96 5.24
CA GLY A 291 -3.25 3.19 4.97
C GLY A 291 -4.24 3.24 6.13
N SER A 292 -3.78 3.04 7.36
CA SER A 292 -4.61 3.12 8.57
C SER A 292 -5.22 4.50 8.77
N PHE A 293 -4.47 5.57 8.49
CA PHE A 293 -4.98 6.94 8.54
C PHE A 293 -6.10 7.17 7.52
N VAL A 294 -5.91 6.75 6.27
CA VAL A 294 -6.94 6.87 5.23
C VAL A 294 -8.21 6.13 5.63
N ARG A 295 -8.09 4.92 6.19
CA ARG A 295 -9.24 4.15 6.72
C ARG A 295 -9.99 4.91 7.82
N SER A 296 -9.25 5.53 8.75
CA SER A 296 -9.85 6.30 9.85
C SER A 296 -10.62 7.52 9.34
N GLU A 297 -10.07 8.26 8.38
CA GLU A 297 -10.75 9.42 7.78
C GLU A 297 -12.02 9.01 7.04
N VAL A 298 -11.98 7.92 6.27
CA VAL A 298 -13.16 7.39 5.58
C VAL A 298 -14.25 6.99 6.57
N ASN A 299 -13.91 6.25 7.64
CA ASN A 299 -14.88 5.84 8.65
C ASN A 299 -15.51 7.04 9.38
N ASN A 300 -14.73 8.08 9.69
CA ASN A 300 -15.23 9.30 10.32
C ASN A 300 -16.23 10.07 9.44
N HIS A 301 -16.07 10.02 8.13
CA HIS A 301 -17.03 10.60 7.19
C HIS A 301 -18.38 9.88 7.22
N TYR A 302 -18.39 8.55 7.30
CA TYR A 302 -19.61 7.74 7.37
C TYR A 302 -20.32 7.82 8.73
N SER A 303 -19.60 8.07 9.83
CA SER A 303 -20.21 8.18 11.16
C SER A 303 -20.86 9.55 11.45
N ASN A 304 -20.63 10.55 10.60
CA ASN A 304 -21.20 11.90 10.70
C ASN A 304 -22.41 12.13 9.76
N LEU A 305 -22.86 11.10 9.06
CA LEU A 305 -24.08 11.07 8.24
C LEU A 305 -25.18 10.27 8.94
#